data_bbc932974f896f932452a2162430e8ee
#
_entry.id   bbc932974f896f932452a2162430e8ee
#
_cell.length_a   1.000
_cell.length_b   1.000
_cell.length_c   1.000
_cell.angle_alpha   90.00
_cell.angle_beta   90.00
_cell.angle_gamma   90.00
#
_symmetry.space_group_name_H-M   'P 1'
#
loop_
_entity.id
_entity.type
_entity.pdbx_description
1 polymer ?
#
loop_
_entity_poly.entity_id
_entity_poly.type
_entity_poly.pdbx_seq_one_letter_code
_entity_poly.pdbx_strand_id
1 'polypeptide(L)'
;VALALEKNLVKPETIIQNIPKKIKCSVHEISDIKEFPKDMSVEDILIRSSNIGTLMIAKKIGNQDYKEFIKQTNLLNTPKFELEEVGTPLSFNWNKCKLETISYGHGIAVTPLQAASTYASITNGGYIVKPTIVKKKEYPKKKRIVSSETSSKINSILRKVVTEKEGTASLADIYGYDVGGKTGTSQNYGNKNENLNTFISVFPSKKPKYVLLVMLENPQVASDLIYNYRGLKIKG
;
A
#
# COMPACT_ATOMS: atom_id res chain seq x y z
N VAL A 1 -2.56 -4.00 -7.48
CA VAL A 1 -2.67 -3.03 -8.60
C VAL A 1 -1.40 -3.02 -9.43
N ALA A 2 -0.19 -2.75 -8.87
CA ALA A 2 1.06 -2.65 -9.63
C ALA A 2 1.29 -3.86 -10.57
N LEU A 3 1.14 -5.09 -10.08
CA LEU A 3 1.31 -6.30 -10.89
C LEU A 3 0.28 -6.40 -12.02
N ALA A 4 -0.97 -5.99 -11.79
CA ALA A 4 -2.00 -6.01 -12.83
C ALA A 4 -1.70 -5.02 -13.96
N LEU A 5 -1.16 -3.84 -13.62
CA LEU A 5 -0.67 -2.84 -14.58
C LEU A 5 0.56 -3.37 -15.34
N GLU A 6 1.51 -3.99 -14.63
CA GLU A 6 2.74 -4.54 -15.22
C GLU A 6 2.45 -5.64 -16.25
N LYS A 7 1.46 -6.48 -15.97
CA LYS A 7 1.03 -7.56 -16.86
C LYS A 7 0.04 -7.08 -17.95
N ASN A 8 -0.23 -5.79 -18.02
CA ASN A 8 -1.22 -5.20 -18.95
C ASN A 8 -2.62 -5.83 -18.86
N LEU A 9 -2.98 -6.41 -17.71
CA LEU A 9 -4.32 -6.96 -17.45
C LEU A 9 -5.37 -5.85 -17.27
N VAL A 10 -4.91 -4.68 -16.86
CA VAL A 10 -5.70 -3.46 -16.67
C VAL A 10 -4.85 -2.23 -16.95
N LYS A 11 -5.52 -1.10 -17.19
CA LYS A 11 -4.96 0.26 -17.18
C LYS A 11 -5.54 1.03 -16.00
N PRO A 12 -4.98 2.19 -15.60
CA PRO A 12 -5.55 2.99 -14.51
C PRO A 12 -7.03 3.32 -14.71
N GLU A 13 -7.42 3.65 -15.95
CA GLU A 13 -8.78 4.00 -16.36
C GLU A 13 -9.71 2.79 -16.62
N THR A 14 -9.20 1.57 -16.58
CA THR A 14 -10.02 0.36 -16.80
C THR A 14 -11.12 0.26 -15.73
N ILE A 15 -12.37 0.18 -16.17
CA ILE A 15 -13.51 0.04 -15.27
C ILE A 15 -13.65 -1.41 -14.82
N ILE A 16 -13.69 -1.62 -13.53
CA ILE A 16 -14.11 -2.87 -12.90
C ILE A 16 -15.58 -2.75 -12.62
N GLN A 17 -16.36 -3.55 -13.33
CA GLN A 17 -17.83 -3.51 -13.30
C GLN A 17 -18.42 -4.46 -12.25
N ASN A 18 -19.62 -4.13 -11.80
CA ASN A 18 -20.43 -4.97 -10.92
C ASN A 18 -19.69 -5.36 -9.63
N ILE A 19 -18.99 -4.44 -9.02
CA ILE A 19 -18.33 -4.64 -7.72
C ILE A 19 -19.41 -4.92 -6.67
N PRO A 20 -19.47 -6.13 -6.08
CA PRO A 20 -20.51 -6.46 -5.13
C PRO A 20 -20.26 -5.79 -3.78
N LYS A 21 -21.29 -5.62 -2.95
CA LYS A 21 -21.12 -5.07 -1.58
C LYS A 21 -20.34 -6.01 -0.66
N LYS A 22 -20.39 -7.32 -0.92
CA LYS A 22 -19.76 -8.36 -0.10
C LYS A 22 -19.32 -9.53 -0.96
N ILE A 23 -18.19 -10.13 -0.59
CA ILE A 23 -17.69 -11.38 -1.16
C ILE A 23 -17.46 -12.38 -0.04
N LYS A 24 -18.05 -13.56 -0.15
CA LYS A 24 -17.83 -14.65 0.78
C LYS A 24 -16.65 -15.50 0.32
N CYS A 25 -15.68 -15.72 1.22
CA CYS A 25 -14.63 -16.69 1.01
C CYS A 25 -14.52 -17.62 2.22
N SER A 26 -14.91 -18.88 2.04
CA SER A 26 -15.07 -19.84 3.13
C SER A 26 -16.07 -19.33 4.18
N VAL A 27 -15.65 -19.23 5.44
CA VAL A 27 -16.43 -18.70 6.57
C VAL A 27 -16.31 -17.18 6.72
N HIS A 28 -15.42 -16.55 5.96
CA HIS A 28 -15.15 -15.10 6.07
C HIS A 28 -15.96 -14.32 5.06
N GLU A 29 -16.47 -13.19 5.46
CA GLU A 29 -17.11 -12.20 4.60
C GLU A 29 -16.18 -11.00 4.45
N ILE A 30 -15.91 -10.62 3.20
CA ILE A 30 -15.09 -9.47 2.83
C ILE A 30 -16.03 -8.37 2.37
N SER A 31 -15.86 -7.19 2.93
CA SER A 31 -16.62 -5.98 2.58
C SER A 31 -15.70 -4.77 2.54
N ASP A 32 -16.18 -3.71 1.93
CA ASP A 32 -15.57 -2.39 2.02
C ASP A 32 -16.01 -1.68 3.31
N ILE A 33 -15.19 -0.75 3.79
CA ILE A 33 -15.48 0.04 5.00
C ILE A 33 -16.62 1.04 4.74
N LYS A 34 -16.76 1.48 3.47
CA LYS A 34 -17.79 2.42 3.01
C LYS A 34 -18.52 1.84 1.81
N GLU A 35 -19.69 2.37 1.53
CA GLU A 35 -20.36 2.08 0.27
C GLU A 35 -19.67 2.84 -0.88
N PHE A 36 -19.35 2.11 -1.95
CA PHE A 36 -18.76 2.62 -3.16
C PHE A 36 -19.65 2.37 -4.38
N PRO A 37 -19.44 3.09 -5.49
CA PRO A 37 -20.10 2.78 -6.75
C PRO A 37 -19.86 1.32 -7.18
N LYS A 38 -20.83 0.74 -7.87
CA LYS A 38 -20.71 -0.64 -8.41
C LYS A 38 -19.65 -0.76 -9.49
N ASP A 39 -19.38 0.35 -10.18
CA ASP A 39 -18.39 0.42 -11.24
C ASP A 39 -17.36 1.48 -10.88
N MET A 40 -16.10 1.08 -10.81
CA MET A 40 -14.99 1.97 -10.48
C MET A 40 -13.80 1.70 -11.39
N SER A 41 -13.05 2.74 -11.73
CA SER A 41 -11.76 2.58 -12.38
C SER A 41 -10.74 1.91 -11.45
N VAL A 42 -9.71 1.32 -12.03
CA VAL A 42 -8.60 0.72 -11.24
C VAL A 42 -7.92 1.78 -10.36
N GLU A 43 -7.79 3.01 -10.84
CA GLU A 43 -7.23 4.09 -10.03
C GLU A 43 -8.19 4.51 -8.90
N ASP A 44 -9.51 4.63 -9.15
CA ASP A 44 -10.50 4.93 -8.11
C ASP A 44 -10.52 3.85 -7.01
N ILE A 45 -10.39 2.59 -7.37
CA ILE A 45 -10.30 1.48 -6.41
C ILE A 45 -9.11 1.71 -5.45
N LEU A 46 -7.97 2.18 -5.95
CA LEU A 46 -6.80 2.44 -5.11
C LEU A 46 -6.95 3.77 -4.33
N ILE A 47 -7.48 4.82 -4.96
CA ILE A 47 -7.73 6.14 -4.35
C ILE A 47 -8.68 6.02 -3.17
N ARG A 48 -9.81 5.34 -3.36
CA ARG A 48 -10.85 5.12 -2.35
C ARG A 48 -10.53 4.01 -1.36
N SER A 49 -9.49 3.21 -1.65
CA SER A 49 -9.10 2.05 -0.82
C SER A 49 -10.17 0.95 -0.75
N SER A 50 -10.78 0.59 -1.89
CA SER A 50 -11.75 -0.51 -1.94
C SER A 50 -11.08 -1.87 -1.78
N ASN A 51 -11.48 -2.62 -0.77
CA ASN A 51 -11.05 -3.99 -0.52
C ASN A 51 -11.53 -4.92 -1.63
N ILE A 52 -12.83 -4.83 -1.94
CA ILE A 52 -13.47 -5.71 -2.93
C ILE A 52 -12.97 -5.40 -4.33
N GLY A 53 -12.84 -4.13 -4.70
CA GLY A 53 -12.27 -3.74 -5.98
C GLY A 53 -10.84 -4.25 -6.15
N THR A 54 -10.01 -4.12 -5.11
CA THR A 54 -8.62 -4.63 -5.12
C THR A 54 -8.57 -6.15 -5.22
N LEU A 55 -9.49 -6.86 -4.53
CA LEU A 55 -9.64 -8.31 -4.63
C LEU A 55 -10.02 -8.73 -6.05
N MET A 56 -10.95 -8.03 -6.70
CA MET A 56 -11.35 -8.34 -8.08
C MET A 56 -10.20 -8.15 -9.07
N ILE A 57 -9.38 -7.13 -8.88
CA ILE A 57 -8.14 -6.94 -9.66
C ILE A 57 -7.15 -8.10 -9.40
N ALA A 58 -6.99 -8.52 -8.14
CA ALA A 58 -6.11 -9.64 -7.80
C ALA A 58 -6.57 -10.98 -8.42
N LYS A 59 -7.88 -11.22 -8.50
CA LYS A 59 -8.43 -12.40 -9.19
C LYS A 59 -8.10 -12.41 -10.68
N LYS A 60 -8.02 -11.25 -11.35
CA LYS A 60 -7.57 -11.18 -12.74
C LYS A 60 -6.10 -11.58 -12.92
N ILE A 61 -5.26 -11.33 -11.91
CA ILE A 61 -3.84 -11.74 -11.91
C ILE A 61 -3.72 -13.25 -11.75
N GLY A 62 -4.53 -13.84 -10.88
CA GLY A 62 -4.47 -15.25 -10.50
C GLY A 62 -3.45 -15.57 -9.41
N ASN A 63 -3.64 -16.73 -8.77
CA ASN A 63 -2.88 -17.14 -7.59
C ASN A 63 -1.37 -17.28 -7.84
N GLN A 64 -0.99 -17.91 -8.95
CA GLN A 64 0.40 -18.25 -9.22
C GLN A 64 1.26 -17.00 -9.44
N ASP A 65 0.82 -16.11 -10.33
CA ASP A 65 1.53 -14.87 -10.64
C ASP A 65 1.60 -13.93 -9.43
N TYR A 66 0.49 -13.87 -8.66
CA TYR A 66 0.44 -13.05 -7.46
C TYR A 66 1.43 -13.55 -6.41
N LYS A 67 1.48 -14.88 -6.17
CA LYS A 67 2.41 -15.53 -5.26
C LYS A 67 3.87 -15.29 -5.66
N GLU A 68 4.17 -15.43 -6.94
CA GLU A 68 5.52 -15.18 -7.47
C GLU A 68 5.94 -13.72 -7.29
N PHE A 69 5.04 -12.78 -7.55
CA PHE A 69 5.31 -11.36 -7.34
C PHE A 69 5.61 -11.03 -5.88
N ILE A 70 4.81 -11.55 -4.94
CA ILE A 70 5.06 -11.35 -3.51
C ILE A 70 6.43 -11.91 -3.10
N LYS A 71 6.83 -13.05 -3.63
CA LYS A 71 8.18 -13.58 -3.39
C LYS A 71 9.27 -12.63 -3.90
N GLN A 72 9.09 -12.06 -5.10
CA GLN A 72 10.06 -11.15 -5.71
C GLN A 72 10.22 -9.84 -4.91
N THR A 73 9.18 -9.38 -4.22
CA THR A 73 9.25 -8.22 -3.34
C THR A 73 10.01 -8.47 -2.04
N ASN A 74 10.32 -9.71 -1.71
CA ASN A 74 10.86 -10.14 -0.41
C ASN A 74 9.99 -9.76 0.80
N LEU A 75 8.70 -9.46 0.57
CA LEU A 75 7.79 -8.98 1.61
C LEU A 75 7.57 -10.00 2.74
N LEU A 76 7.73 -11.29 2.46
CA LEU A 76 7.51 -12.40 3.40
C LEU A 76 8.81 -12.94 4.00
N ASN A 77 9.96 -12.43 3.60
CA ASN A 77 11.26 -12.90 4.08
C ASN A 77 11.80 -11.94 5.13
N THR A 78 12.48 -12.44 6.15
CA THR A 78 13.21 -11.61 7.11
C THR A 78 14.18 -10.70 6.35
N PRO A 79 14.10 -9.36 6.50
CA PRO A 79 14.99 -8.47 5.80
C PRO A 79 16.44 -8.66 6.25
N LYS A 80 17.36 -8.76 5.30
CA LYS A 80 18.80 -8.73 5.60
C LYS A 80 19.21 -7.28 5.80
N PHE A 81 19.58 -6.95 7.00
CA PHE A 81 19.94 -5.60 7.41
C PHE A 81 21.11 -5.65 8.39
N GLU A 82 21.85 -4.56 8.56
CA GLU A 82 23.09 -4.54 9.37
C GLU A 82 22.85 -4.45 10.88
N LEU A 83 21.60 -4.29 11.32
CA LEU A 83 21.24 -4.34 12.74
C LEU A 83 20.85 -5.76 13.13
N GLU A 84 21.21 -6.18 14.34
CA GLU A 84 20.88 -7.51 14.87
C GLU A 84 19.37 -7.64 15.18
N GLU A 85 18.76 -6.56 15.67
CA GLU A 85 17.35 -6.49 16.04
C GLU A 85 16.47 -6.19 14.82
N VAL A 86 16.31 -7.16 13.95
CA VAL A 86 15.43 -7.07 12.80
C VAL A 86 14.15 -7.85 13.08
N GLY A 87 13.01 -7.18 13.03
CA GLY A 87 11.72 -7.84 13.16
C GLY A 87 11.53 -8.96 12.13
N THR A 88 11.04 -10.09 12.60
CA THR A 88 10.74 -11.24 11.73
C THR A 88 9.26 -11.23 11.38
N PRO A 89 8.88 -11.34 10.09
CA PRO A 89 7.48 -11.47 9.71
C PRO A 89 6.89 -12.75 10.31
N LEU A 90 5.61 -12.69 10.66
CA LEU A 90 4.90 -13.89 11.11
C LEU A 90 4.83 -14.91 9.97
N SER A 91 4.79 -16.19 10.34
CA SER A 91 4.67 -17.28 9.37
C SER A 91 3.46 -17.06 8.45
N PHE A 92 3.67 -17.24 7.16
CA PHE A 92 2.67 -17.00 6.14
C PHE A 92 2.46 -18.28 5.30
N ASN A 93 1.23 -18.78 5.30
CA ASN A 93 0.84 -19.95 4.52
C ASN A 93 -0.17 -19.59 3.44
N TRP A 94 0.08 -20.04 2.23
CA TRP A 94 -0.85 -19.93 1.10
C TRP A 94 -1.96 -20.99 1.23
N ASN A 95 -3.00 -20.67 1.95
CA ASN A 95 -4.18 -21.51 2.11
C ASN A 95 -5.40 -20.91 1.38
N LYS A 96 -6.57 -21.54 1.54
CA LYS A 96 -7.83 -21.05 1.01
C LYS A 96 -8.08 -19.59 1.45
N CYS A 97 -8.53 -18.75 0.53
CA CYS A 97 -8.81 -17.32 0.72
C CYS A 97 -7.59 -16.40 0.91
N LYS A 98 -6.35 -16.89 0.78
CA LYS A 98 -5.18 -16.04 0.97
C LYS A 98 -5.02 -14.98 -0.12
N LEU A 99 -5.27 -15.30 -1.38
CA LEU A 99 -5.25 -14.30 -2.45
C LEU A 99 -6.23 -13.18 -2.16
N GLU A 100 -7.44 -13.57 -1.77
CA GLU A 100 -8.53 -12.66 -1.47
C GLU A 100 -8.16 -11.69 -0.35
N THR A 101 -7.59 -12.18 0.73
CA THR A 101 -7.28 -11.36 1.92
C THR A 101 -5.99 -10.55 1.75
N ILE A 102 -4.91 -11.15 1.24
CA ILE A 102 -3.63 -10.44 1.07
C ILE A 102 -3.71 -9.32 0.02
N SER A 103 -4.65 -9.42 -0.91
CA SER A 103 -4.79 -8.45 -2.00
C SER A 103 -5.06 -7.02 -1.50
N TYR A 104 -5.73 -6.88 -0.36
CA TYR A 104 -5.98 -5.60 0.31
C TYR A 104 -5.23 -5.46 1.64
N GLY A 105 -4.28 -6.36 1.94
CA GLY A 105 -3.38 -6.26 3.09
C GLY A 105 -3.84 -6.98 4.35
N HIS A 106 -4.90 -7.81 4.29
CA HIS A 106 -5.38 -8.56 5.46
C HIS A 106 -4.72 -9.94 5.55
N GLY A 107 -4.44 -10.39 6.78
CA GLY A 107 -3.86 -11.71 7.04
C GLY A 107 -2.39 -11.85 6.63
N ILE A 108 -1.67 -10.73 6.57
CA ILE A 108 -0.23 -10.64 6.39
C ILE A 108 0.34 -9.71 7.46
N ALA A 109 1.42 -10.11 8.11
CA ALA A 109 2.17 -9.27 9.02
C ALA A 109 3.57 -9.06 8.47
N VAL A 110 3.96 -7.80 8.34
CA VAL A 110 5.26 -7.39 7.82
C VAL A 110 5.89 -6.34 8.74
N THR A 111 7.20 -6.26 8.76
CA THR A 111 7.87 -5.20 9.49
C THR A 111 7.75 -3.85 8.78
N PRO A 112 7.84 -2.72 9.49
CA PRO A 112 7.86 -1.38 8.87
C PRO A 112 8.93 -1.26 7.79
N LEU A 113 10.11 -1.85 8.01
CA LEU A 113 11.22 -1.83 7.05
C LEU A 113 10.89 -2.58 5.75
N GLN A 114 10.19 -3.73 5.85
CA GLN A 114 9.74 -4.48 4.67
C GLN A 114 8.70 -3.68 3.88
N ALA A 115 7.73 -3.08 4.56
CA ALA A 115 6.73 -2.24 3.91
C ALA A 115 7.37 -1.06 3.19
N ALA A 116 8.24 -0.31 3.86
CA ALA A 116 8.95 0.83 3.28
C ALA A 116 9.84 0.43 2.09
N SER A 117 10.58 -0.69 2.21
CA SER A 117 11.46 -1.21 1.14
C SER A 117 10.66 -1.67 -0.08
N THR A 118 9.48 -2.29 0.13
CA THR A 118 8.60 -2.71 -0.96
C THR A 118 8.01 -1.50 -1.69
N TYR A 119 7.54 -0.50 -0.95
CA TYR A 119 7.07 0.75 -1.55
C TYR A 119 8.17 1.45 -2.33
N ALA A 120 9.35 1.60 -1.73
CA ALA A 120 10.51 2.16 -2.41
C ALA A 120 10.83 1.40 -3.71
N SER A 121 10.74 0.06 -3.70
CA SER A 121 11.02 -0.77 -4.87
C SER A 121 9.99 -0.59 -5.99
N ILE A 122 8.73 -0.33 -5.67
CA ILE A 122 7.68 -0.11 -6.67
C ILE A 122 7.77 1.32 -7.22
N THR A 123 8.09 2.31 -6.39
CA THR A 123 7.96 3.73 -6.74
C THR A 123 9.21 4.36 -7.33
N ASN A 124 10.38 3.74 -7.21
CA ASN A 124 11.68 4.27 -7.68
C ASN A 124 12.02 3.94 -9.13
N GLY A 125 11.04 3.65 -9.96
CA GLY A 125 11.23 3.10 -11.32
C GLY A 125 11.25 1.57 -11.35
N GLY A 126 10.78 0.92 -10.27
CA GLY A 126 10.62 -0.52 -10.15
C GLY A 126 11.86 -1.30 -9.69
N TYR A 127 12.92 -0.64 -9.29
CA TYR A 127 14.16 -1.29 -8.85
C TYR A 127 14.07 -1.81 -7.41
N ILE A 128 14.45 -3.07 -7.20
CA ILE A 128 14.48 -3.67 -5.86
C ILE A 128 15.39 -2.86 -4.93
N VAL A 129 14.84 -2.43 -3.80
CA VAL A 129 15.57 -1.79 -2.72
C VAL A 129 15.97 -2.84 -1.68
N LYS A 130 17.25 -2.90 -1.37
CA LYS A 130 17.79 -3.63 -0.23
C LYS A 130 18.17 -2.58 0.82
N PRO A 131 17.49 -2.52 1.97
CA PRO A 131 17.79 -1.53 2.99
C PRO A 131 19.21 -1.72 3.51
N THR A 132 19.90 -0.61 3.83
CA THR A 132 21.23 -0.59 4.44
C THR A 132 21.45 0.74 5.14
N ILE A 133 22.11 0.74 6.28
CA ILE A 133 22.60 1.93 6.98
C ILE A 133 24.08 2.19 6.68
N VAL A 134 24.73 1.26 6.00
CA VAL A 134 26.15 1.38 5.66
C VAL A 134 26.30 1.95 4.26
N LYS A 135 27.07 3.03 4.13
CA LYS A 135 27.43 3.58 2.82
C LYS A 135 28.31 2.59 2.07
N LYS A 136 27.87 2.12 0.92
CA LYS A 136 28.61 1.19 0.07
C LYS A 136 29.34 1.96 -1.04
N LYS A 137 30.54 1.52 -1.38
CA LYS A 137 31.30 2.08 -2.52
C LYS A 137 30.65 1.72 -3.85
N GLU A 138 30.08 0.52 -3.94
CA GLU A 138 29.39 0.02 -5.12
C GLU A 138 28.04 -0.60 -4.72
N TYR A 139 27.05 -0.44 -5.57
CA TYR A 139 25.74 -1.07 -5.42
C TYR A 139 25.59 -2.16 -6.49
N PRO A 140 25.04 -3.34 -6.13
CA PRO A 140 24.82 -4.42 -7.10
C PRO A 140 23.90 -3.94 -8.23
N LYS A 141 24.04 -4.58 -9.41
CA LYS A 141 23.13 -4.32 -10.54
C LYS A 141 21.67 -4.38 -10.07
N LYS A 142 20.93 -3.33 -10.39
CA LYS A 142 19.55 -3.18 -9.93
C LYS A 142 18.64 -4.11 -10.74
N LYS A 143 17.99 -5.06 -10.07
CA LYS A 143 16.91 -5.88 -10.64
C LYS A 143 15.60 -5.11 -10.50
N ARG A 144 14.74 -5.15 -11.52
CA ARG A 144 13.39 -4.57 -11.46
C ARG A 144 12.35 -5.63 -11.10
N ILE A 145 11.35 -5.23 -10.34
CA ILE A 145 10.12 -6.00 -10.06
C ILE A 145 8.93 -5.51 -10.88
N VAL A 146 8.97 -4.26 -11.34
CA VAL A 146 8.04 -3.66 -12.28
C VAL A 146 8.80 -2.72 -13.23
N SER A 147 8.21 -2.39 -14.36
CA SER A 147 8.75 -1.41 -15.31
C SER A 147 8.72 0.01 -14.75
N SER A 148 9.52 0.90 -15.34
CA SER A 148 9.48 2.33 -15.00
C SER A 148 8.13 2.96 -15.34
N GLU A 149 7.45 2.46 -16.37
CA GLU A 149 6.13 2.89 -16.77
C GLU A 149 5.09 2.55 -15.69
N THR A 150 5.07 1.30 -15.22
CA THR A 150 4.20 0.86 -14.12
C THR A 150 4.48 1.65 -12.84
N SER A 151 5.75 1.87 -12.51
CA SER A 151 6.15 2.69 -11.37
C SER A 151 5.59 4.12 -11.47
N SER A 152 5.69 4.74 -12.65
CA SER A 152 5.15 6.08 -12.90
C SER A 152 3.62 6.14 -12.74
N LYS A 153 2.91 5.14 -13.30
CA LYS A 153 1.45 5.02 -13.13
C LYS A 153 1.05 4.91 -11.65
N ILE A 154 1.76 4.07 -10.90
CA ILE A 154 1.51 3.92 -9.45
C ILE A 154 1.77 5.24 -8.71
N ASN A 155 2.87 5.93 -9.00
CA ASN A 155 3.19 7.22 -8.38
C ASN A 155 2.11 8.28 -8.66
N SER A 156 1.58 8.32 -9.88
CA SER A 156 0.47 9.19 -10.24
C SER A 156 -0.79 8.88 -9.43
N ILE A 157 -1.15 7.60 -9.29
CA ILE A 157 -2.31 7.19 -8.48
C ILE A 157 -2.09 7.50 -7.00
N LEU A 158 -0.88 7.24 -6.46
CA LEU A 158 -0.55 7.57 -5.06
C LEU A 158 -0.64 9.08 -4.79
N ARG A 159 -0.30 9.93 -5.79
CA ARG A 159 -0.51 11.37 -5.69
C ARG A 159 -2.00 11.70 -5.62
N LYS A 160 -2.84 11.07 -6.44
CA LYS A 160 -4.29 11.25 -6.44
C LYS A 160 -4.94 10.83 -5.11
N VAL A 161 -4.41 9.80 -4.42
CA VAL A 161 -4.87 9.42 -3.06
C VAL A 161 -4.77 10.61 -2.08
N VAL A 162 -3.82 11.52 -2.31
CA VAL A 162 -3.61 12.71 -1.47
C VAL A 162 -4.40 13.92 -1.98
N THR A 163 -4.50 14.10 -3.30
CA THR A 163 -5.07 15.33 -3.90
C THR A 163 -6.54 15.26 -4.26
N GLU A 164 -7.06 14.08 -4.57
CA GLU A 164 -8.45 13.92 -4.97
C GLU A 164 -9.40 14.04 -3.78
N LYS A 165 -10.60 14.56 -4.02
CA LYS A 165 -11.64 14.70 -2.98
C LYS A 165 -11.99 13.39 -2.31
N GLU A 166 -11.98 12.31 -3.07
CA GLU A 166 -12.32 10.95 -2.63
C GLU A 166 -11.10 10.21 -2.07
N GLY A 167 -9.94 10.83 -2.10
CA GLY A 167 -8.71 10.27 -1.58
C GLY A 167 -8.71 10.14 -0.07
N THR A 168 -8.05 9.08 0.43
CA THR A 168 -8.04 8.76 1.86
C THR A 168 -6.98 9.52 2.65
N ALA A 169 -6.13 10.32 1.98
CA ALA A 169 -4.95 10.96 2.60
C ALA A 169 -4.85 12.47 2.34
N SER A 170 -5.97 13.18 2.20
CA SER A 170 -5.99 14.60 1.86
C SER A 170 -5.24 15.50 2.86
N LEU A 171 -5.12 15.08 4.14
CA LEU A 171 -4.37 15.81 5.16
C LEU A 171 -2.85 15.78 4.93
N ALA A 172 -2.36 14.89 4.07
CA ALA A 172 -0.94 14.80 3.72
C ALA A 172 -0.54 15.68 2.53
N ASP A 173 -1.46 16.48 1.99
CA ASP A 173 -1.15 17.42 0.91
C ASP A 173 -0.43 18.65 1.45
N ILE A 174 0.91 18.56 1.46
CA ILE A 174 1.79 19.61 1.94
C ILE A 174 2.39 20.33 0.73
N TYR A 175 2.15 21.63 0.67
CA TYR A 175 2.68 22.47 -0.40
C TYR A 175 4.20 22.35 -0.53
N GLY A 176 4.69 22.18 -1.75
CA GLY A 176 6.12 22.08 -2.06
C GLY A 176 6.74 20.69 -1.94
N TYR A 177 6.05 19.72 -1.35
CA TYR A 177 6.59 18.36 -1.15
C TYR A 177 6.14 17.33 -2.19
N ASP A 178 5.04 17.61 -2.91
CA ASP A 178 4.47 16.69 -3.91
C ASP A 178 4.28 15.27 -3.34
N VAL A 179 3.62 15.18 -2.18
CA VAL A 179 3.42 13.92 -1.45
C VAL A 179 2.43 13.03 -2.18
N GLY A 180 2.80 11.79 -2.43
CA GLY A 180 1.89 10.71 -2.80
C GLY A 180 1.92 9.63 -1.72
N GLY A 181 0.83 8.88 -1.51
CA GLY A 181 0.86 7.87 -0.46
C GLY A 181 -0.38 7.01 -0.37
N LYS A 182 -0.42 6.12 0.62
CA LYS A 182 -1.54 5.23 0.89
C LYS A 182 -1.74 5.06 2.38
N THR A 183 -2.97 5.19 2.80
CA THR A 183 -3.42 4.88 4.16
C THR A 183 -3.67 3.39 4.33
N GLY A 184 -3.49 2.89 5.54
CA GLY A 184 -3.88 1.56 5.96
C GLY A 184 -4.46 1.60 7.36
N THR A 185 -5.49 0.80 7.61
CA THR A 185 -6.05 0.58 8.93
C THR A 185 -6.20 -0.92 9.12
N SER A 186 -5.58 -1.45 10.16
CA SER A 186 -5.72 -2.86 10.53
C SER A 186 -6.20 -2.98 11.98
N GLN A 187 -6.97 -4.02 12.26
CA GLN A 187 -7.36 -4.38 13.62
C GLN A 187 -6.32 -5.31 14.22
N ASN A 188 -6.05 -5.14 15.51
CA ASN A 188 -5.16 -6.02 16.23
C ASN A 188 -5.86 -7.38 16.47
N TYR A 189 -5.14 -8.48 16.19
CA TYR A 189 -5.69 -9.85 16.34
C TYR A 189 -6.05 -10.21 17.78
N GLY A 190 -5.43 -9.57 18.76
CA GLY A 190 -5.67 -9.85 20.19
C GLY A 190 -6.79 -9.02 20.82
N ASN A 191 -7.06 -7.84 20.28
CA ASN A 191 -8.07 -6.92 20.82
C ASN A 191 -8.77 -6.16 19.69
N LYS A 192 -10.04 -6.47 19.44
CA LYS A 192 -10.82 -5.87 18.35
C LYS A 192 -11.00 -4.36 18.47
N ASN A 193 -10.76 -3.80 19.64
CA ASN A 193 -10.85 -2.36 19.90
C ASN A 193 -9.54 -1.63 19.60
N GLU A 194 -8.47 -2.35 19.27
CA GLU A 194 -7.18 -1.77 18.96
C GLU A 194 -6.97 -1.70 17.46
N ASN A 195 -6.70 -0.51 16.97
CA ASN A 195 -6.43 -0.24 15.56
C ASN A 195 -4.97 0.20 15.37
N LEU A 196 -4.35 -0.31 14.33
CA LEU A 196 -3.08 0.20 13.84
C LEU A 196 -3.35 1.01 12.57
N ASN A 197 -3.15 2.31 12.65
CA ASN A 197 -3.27 3.21 11.51
C ASN A 197 -1.89 3.46 10.92
N THR A 198 -1.79 3.33 9.62
CA THR A 198 -0.54 3.51 8.89
C THR A 198 -0.73 4.49 7.75
N PHE A 199 0.30 5.28 7.48
CA PHE A 199 0.41 6.05 6.27
C PHE A 199 1.81 5.84 5.69
N ILE A 200 1.87 5.34 4.46
CA ILE A 200 3.13 5.23 3.74
C ILE A 200 3.12 6.21 2.59
N SER A 201 4.12 7.06 2.53
CA SER A 201 4.25 8.12 1.55
C SER A 201 5.54 8.05 0.76
N VAL A 202 5.49 8.62 -0.43
CA VAL A 202 6.64 8.84 -1.31
C VAL A 202 6.67 10.31 -1.71
N PHE A 203 7.83 10.91 -1.72
CA PHE A 203 7.95 12.31 -2.12
C PHE A 203 9.34 12.67 -2.66
N PRO A 204 9.40 13.59 -3.66
CA PRO A 204 8.29 14.03 -4.49
C PRO A 204 7.69 12.87 -5.31
N SER A 205 6.36 12.81 -5.50
CA SER A 205 5.68 11.67 -6.14
C SER A 205 6.13 11.44 -7.59
N LYS A 206 6.40 12.51 -8.35
CA LYS A 206 6.88 12.43 -9.74
C LYS A 206 8.29 11.87 -9.87
N LYS A 207 9.17 12.13 -8.89
CA LYS A 207 10.55 11.66 -8.85
C LYS A 207 10.95 11.30 -7.43
N PRO A 208 10.48 10.16 -6.92
CA PRO A 208 10.64 9.79 -5.52
C PRO A 208 12.09 9.76 -5.05
N LYS A 209 12.35 10.46 -3.97
CA LYS A 209 13.63 10.46 -3.25
C LYS A 209 13.50 9.81 -1.88
N TYR A 210 12.33 9.93 -1.28
CA TYR A 210 12.07 9.50 0.08
C TYR A 210 10.82 8.64 0.15
N VAL A 211 10.85 7.67 1.04
CA VAL A 211 9.68 6.93 1.54
C VAL A 211 9.59 7.17 3.03
N LEU A 212 8.42 7.56 3.50
CA LEU A 212 8.15 7.75 4.92
C LEU A 212 6.96 6.87 5.30
N LEU A 213 7.17 5.99 6.27
CA LEU A 213 6.12 5.20 6.91
C LEU A 213 5.85 5.75 8.30
N VAL A 214 4.61 6.14 8.57
CA VAL A 214 4.12 6.52 9.89
C VAL A 214 3.14 5.47 10.36
N MET A 215 3.29 5.01 11.60
CA MET A 215 2.43 4.02 12.24
C MET A 215 1.96 4.57 13.57
N LEU A 216 0.66 4.50 13.81
CA LEU A 216 0.03 4.92 15.07
C LEU A 216 -0.82 3.77 15.61
N GLU A 217 -0.45 3.29 16.77
CA GLU A 217 -1.19 2.27 17.50
C GLU A 217 -2.24 2.96 18.38
N ASN A 218 -3.49 2.51 18.27
CA ASN A 218 -4.62 3.03 19.03
C ASN A 218 -4.70 4.56 19.08
N PRO A 219 -4.61 5.26 17.93
CA PRO A 219 -4.67 6.70 17.96
C PRO A 219 -6.03 7.12 18.53
N GLN A 220 -6.00 7.81 19.64
CA GLN A 220 -7.18 8.52 20.13
C GLN A 220 -7.35 9.77 19.27
N VAL A 221 -8.21 9.67 18.28
CA VAL A 221 -8.60 10.83 17.49
C VAL A 221 -9.70 11.54 18.27
N ALA A 222 -9.32 12.47 19.14
CA ALA A 222 -10.27 13.48 19.58
C ALA A 222 -10.61 14.33 18.35
N SER A 223 -11.89 14.47 18.03
CA SER A 223 -12.40 15.38 16.99
C SER A 223 -11.78 16.78 17.09
N ASP A 224 -11.46 17.20 18.29
CA ASP A 224 -10.81 18.46 18.65
C ASP A 224 -9.35 18.58 18.22
N LEU A 225 -8.60 17.47 18.15
CA LEU A 225 -7.24 17.47 17.63
C LEU A 225 -7.19 17.71 16.11
N ILE A 226 -8.17 17.25 15.37
CA ILE A 226 -8.29 17.54 13.93
C ILE A 226 -8.61 19.02 13.71
N TYR A 227 -9.43 19.62 14.56
CA TYR A 227 -9.74 21.05 14.50
C TYR A 227 -8.54 21.90 14.88
N ASN A 228 -7.79 21.52 15.91
CA ASN A 228 -6.59 22.23 16.34
C ASN A 228 -5.44 22.12 15.34
N TYR A 229 -5.32 21.01 14.64
CA TYR A 229 -4.30 20.86 13.59
C TYR A 229 -4.60 21.72 12.34
N ARG A 230 -5.88 21.93 12.01
CA ARG A 230 -6.30 22.89 10.99
C ARG A 230 -6.23 24.35 11.47
N GLY A 231 -6.29 24.57 12.78
CA GLY A 231 -6.20 25.88 13.43
C GLY A 231 -4.77 26.31 13.78
N LEU A 232 -3.79 25.43 13.74
CA LEU A 232 -2.39 25.77 13.84
C LEU A 232 -1.94 26.44 12.52
N LYS A 233 -2.31 27.71 12.37
CA LYS A 233 -1.56 28.63 11.54
C LYS A 233 -0.14 28.63 12.12
N ILE A 234 0.77 27.90 11.48
CA ILE A 234 2.19 28.12 11.68
C ILE A 234 2.39 29.58 11.26
N LYS A 235 2.49 30.46 12.26
CA LYS A 235 3.01 31.80 12.02
C LYS A 235 4.46 31.61 11.61
N GLY A 236 4.75 31.78 10.30
CA GLY A 236 6.09 31.97 9.81
C GLY A 236 6.62 33.32 10.27
#